data_50588519b524acc5d757fb57143f7d83
#
_entry.id   50588519b524acc5d757fb57143f7d83
#
_cell.length_a   1.000
_cell.length_b   1.000
_cell.length_c   1.000
_cell.angle_alpha   90.00
_cell.angle_beta   90.00
_cell.angle_gamma   90.00
#
_symmetry.space_group_name_H-M   'P 1'
#
loop_
_entity.id
_entity.type
_entity.pdbx_description
1 polymer ?
#
loop_
_entity_poly.entity_id
_entity_poly.type
_entity_poly.pdbx_seq_one_letter_code
_entity_poly.pdbx_strand_id
1 'polypeptide(L)'
;MDYEQLDDHELVDGILNNDKDIIKYFFTKKCRGLISYLLLNVFNGRTDRHAVLSELYLFLANKDWYVFRIFQYRSKLMTYVSVVTLRFFIKNKMRMIDMSFQDSLNNQKVLISNTTASIDLRIDIKDALNRMPNPRYRKVIDRLYLHDVQPEKLAEEMKITVDNLYNIHRRALIQLRLVINKREDYV
;
A
#
# COMPACT_ATOMS: atom_id res chain seq x y z
N MET A 1 20.23 12.72 -23.50
CA MET A 1 19.89 13.60 -22.36
C MET A 1 20.17 12.82 -21.08
N ASP A 2 20.90 13.41 -20.15
CA ASP A 2 21.21 12.74 -18.88
C ASP A 2 20.04 12.99 -17.91
N TYR A 3 19.11 12.02 -17.80
CA TYR A 3 17.92 12.11 -16.96
C TYR A 3 18.23 12.04 -15.47
N GLU A 4 19.46 11.66 -15.07
CA GLU A 4 19.82 11.57 -13.64
C GLU A 4 20.01 12.96 -13.01
N GLN A 5 20.30 13.97 -13.81
CA GLN A 5 20.49 15.36 -13.38
C GLN A 5 19.22 16.20 -13.36
N LEU A 6 18.07 15.65 -13.84
CA LEU A 6 16.80 16.38 -13.82
C LEU A 6 16.35 16.69 -12.40
N ASP A 7 16.00 17.94 -12.17
CA ASP A 7 15.40 18.37 -10.93
C ASP A 7 13.89 18.00 -10.82
N ASP A 8 13.28 18.28 -9.68
CA ASP A 8 11.87 17.95 -9.44
C ASP A 8 10.91 18.76 -10.34
N HIS A 9 11.29 20.00 -10.75
CA HIS A 9 10.49 20.83 -11.67
C HIS A 9 10.53 20.26 -13.08
N GLU A 10 11.71 19.98 -13.58
CA GLU A 10 11.91 19.41 -14.92
C GLU A 10 11.21 18.04 -15.07
N LEU A 11 11.24 17.21 -14.01
CA LEU A 11 10.54 15.93 -14.00
C LEU A 11 9.03 16.11 -14.04
N VAL A 12 8.48 17.02 -13.24
CA VAL A 12 7.04 17.31 -13.21
C VAL A 12 6.58 17.89 -14.54
N ASP A 13 7.29 18.87 -15.08
CA ASP A 13 6.97 19.50 -16.35
C ASP A 13 7.01 18.50 -17.51
N GLY A 14 8.02 17.64 -17.55
CA GLY A 14 8.11 16.58 -18.55
C GLY A 14 6.95 15.57 -18.47
N ILE A 15 6.56 15.17 -17.25
CA ILE A 15 5.41 14.29 -17.04
C ILE A 15 4.11 14.98 -17.49
N LEU A 16 3.89 16.24 -17.11
CA LEU A 16 2.69 17.00 -17.49
C LEU A 16 2.59 17.26 -19.00
N ASN A 17 3.74 17.39 -19.67
CA ASN A 17 3.83 17.52 -21.12
C ASN A 17 3.77 16.17 -21.86
N ASN A 18 3.53 15.07 -21.14
CA ASN A 18 3.49 13.69 -21.67
C ASN A 18 4.78 13.29 -22.43
N ASP A 19 5.94 13.77 -21.97
CA ASP A 19 7.24 13.31 -22.50
C ASP A 19 7.46 11.83 -22.16
N LYS A 20 7.45 11.00 -23.20
CA LYS A 20 7.50 9.53 -23.06
C LYS A 20 8.80 9.05 -22.41
N ASP A 21 9.91 9.72 -22.66
CA ASP A 21 11.21 9.32 -22.15
C ASP A 21 11.35 9.72 -20.68
N ILE A 22 10.87 10.89 -20.30
CA ILE A 22 10.82 11.33 -18.89
C ILE A 22 9.86 10.45 -18.10
N ILE A 23 8.68 10.13 -18.63
CA ILE A 23 7.73 9.21 -17.98
C ILE A 23 8.36 7.83 -17.81
N LYS A 24 8.97 7.27 -18.85
CA LYS A 24 9.68 5.99 -18.78
C LYS A 24 10.79 6.00 -17.73
N TYR A 25 11.62 7.03 -17.72
CA TYR A 25 12.66 7.20 -16.72
C TYR A 25 12.11 7.26 -15.31
N PHE A 26 11.06 8.07 -15.08
CA PHE A 26 10.42 8.23 -13.79
C PHE A 26 9.93 6.88 -13.22
N PHE A 27 9.18 6.10 -14.00
CA PHE A 27 8.63 4.83 -13.54
C PHE A 27 9.68 3.73 -13.41
N THR A 28 10.65 3.66 -14.33
CA THR A 28 11.65 2.57 -14.34
C THR A 28 12.83 2.82 -13.41
N LYS A 29 13.22 4.08 -13.20
CA LYS A 29 14.39 4.47 -12.39
C LYS A 29 14.00 5.10 -11.07
N LYS A 30 13.30 6.25 -11.07
CA LYS A 30 12.95 6.96 -9.84
C LYS A 30 11.99 6.16 -8.94
N CYS A 31 10.96 5.50 -9.49
CA CYS A 31 10.00 4.70 -8.72
C CYS A 31 10.50 3.30 -8.34
N ARG A 32 11.70 2.87 -8.76
CA ARG A 32 12.20 1.51 -8.52
C ARG A 32 12.20 1.12 -7.04
N GLY A 33 12.69 2.00 -6.18
CA GLY A 33 12.73 1.79 -4.73
C GLY A 33 11.34 1.74 -4.10
N LEU A 34 10.44 2.63 -4.55
CA LEU A 34 9.05 2.66 -4.11
C LEU A 34 8.31 1.37 -4.48
N ILE A 35 8.47 0.87 -5.71
CA ILE A 35 7.87 -0.39 -6.17
C ILE A 35 8.38 -1.56 -5.35
N SER A 36 9.70 -1.64 -5.10
CA SER A 36 10.28 -2.69 -4.25
C SER A 36 9.75 -2.63 -2.82
N TYR A 37 9.60 -1.43 -2.26
CA TYR A 37 8.99 -1.23 -0.94
C TYR A 37 7.52 -1.71 -0.90
N LEU A 38 6.72 -1.37 -1.91
CA LEU A 38 5.33 -1.81 -2.02
C LEU A 38 5.23 -3.34 -2.06
N LEU A 39 6.03 -3.98 -2.91
CA LEU A 39 6.04 -5.45 -3.04
C LEU A 39 6.35 -6.14 -1.72
N LEU A 40 7.37 -5.68 -1.00
CA LEU A 40 7.84 -6.32 0.23
C LEU A 40 6.97 -5.97 1.44
N ASN A 41 6.60 -4.70 1.60
CA ASN A 41 6.01 -4.20 2.85
C ASN A 41 4.49 -4.00 2.79
N VAL A 42 3.93 -3.78 1.60
CA VAL A 42 2.48 -3.64 1.43
C VAL A 42 1.88 -4.97 1.01
N PHE A 43 2.43 -5.62 0.00
CA PHE A 43 1.88 -6.85 -0.57
C PHE A 43 2.48 -8.14 -0.01
N ASN A 44 3.58 -8.07 0.74
CA ASN A 44 4.28 -9.24 1.29
C ASN A 44 4.64 -10.29 0.21
N GLY A 45 5.06 -9.84 -0.97
CA GLY A 45 5.38 -10.70 -2.10
C GLY A 45 4.18 -11.39 -2.78
N ARG A 46 2.93 -11.05 -2.41
CA ARG A 46 1.72 -11.70 -2.94
C ARG A 46 1.22 -11.12 -4.27
N THR A 47 1.96 -10.22 -4.88
CA THR A 47 1.61 -9.63 -6.17
C THR A 47 2.85 -9.49 -7.04
N ASP A 48 2.63 -9.44 -8.35
CA ASP A 48 3.70 -9.30 -9.32
C ASP A 48 4.17 -7.84 -9.45
N ARG A 49 5.47 -7.67 -9.80
CA ARG A 49 6.07 -6.36 -10.01
C ARG A 49 5.40 -5.58 -11.15
N HIS A 50 5.02 -6.28 -12.23
CA HIS A 50 4.35 -5.65 -13.37
C HIS A 50 2.97 -5.15 -13.00
N ALA A 51 2.22 -5.92 -12.21
CA ALA A 51 0.91 -5.51 -11.70
C ALA A 51 1.02 -4.24 -10.83
N VAL A 52 1.99 -4.19 -9.92
CA VAL A 52 2.23 -2.98 -9.09
C VAL A 52 2.63 -1.79 -9.94
N LEU A 53 3.51 -1.98 -10.93
CA LEU A 53 3.95 -0.92 -11.83
C LEU A 53 2.78 -0.37 -12.68
N SER A 54 1.96 -1.27 -13.25
CA SER A 54 0.81 -0.90 -14.06
C SER A 54 -0.23 -0.12 -13.25
N GLU A 55 -0.56 -0.59 -12.05
CA GLU A 55 -1.51 0.09 -11.16
C GLU A 55 -0.96 1.43 -10.66
N LEU A 56 0.35 1.52 -10.39
CA LEU A 56 1.01 2.78 -10.05
C LEU A 56 0.91 3.78 -11.20
N TYR A 57 1.16 3.32 -12.44
CA TYR A 57 1.03 4.15 -13.62
C TYR A 57 -0.41 4.67 -13.77
N LEU A 58 -1.41 3.78 -13.73
CA LEU A 58 -2.82 4.13 -13.84
C LEU A 58 -3.27 5.11 -12.76
N PHE A 59 -2.80 4.90 -11.52
CA PHE A 59 -3.11 5.81 -10.42
C PHE A 59 -2.52 7.20 -10.63
N LEU A 60 -1.24 7.30 -11.00
CA LEU A 60 -0.57 8.59 -11.17
C LEU A 60 -1.00 9.33 -12.46
N ALA A 61 -1.30 8.58 -13.55
CA ALA A 61 -1.78 9.14 -14.80
C ALA A 61 -3.28 9.54 -14.75
N ASN A 62 -4.01 9.14 -13.72
CA ASN A 62 -5.42 9.43 -13.59
C ASN A 62 -5.70 10.93 -13.60
N LYS A 63 -6.81 11.33 -14.28
CA LYS A 63 -7.23 12.72 -14.43
C LYS A 63 -6.10 13.61 -14.96
N ASP A 64 -5.42 13.14 -15.98
CA ASP A 64 -4.36 13.86 -16.66
C ASP A 64 -3.25 14.33 -15.69
N TRP A 65 -2.65 13.35 -15.02
CA TRP A 65 -1.56 13.55 -14.08
C TRP A 65 -1.91 14.45 -12.88
N TYR A 66 -3.16 14.41 -12.43
CA TYR A 66 -3.66 15.27 -11.36
C TYR A 66 -2.75 15.32 -10.12
N VAL A 67 -2.15 14.19 -9.73
CA VAL A 67 -1.23 14.09 -8.58
C VAL A 67 -0.04 15.05 -8.75
N PHE A 68 0.50 15.18 -9.96
CA PHE A 68 1.61 16.09 -10.25
C PHE A 68 1.15 17.54 -10.40
N ARG A 69 -0.04 17.79 -10.94
CA ARG A 69 -0.62 19.14 -11.09
C ARG A 69 -0.82 19.85 -9.75
N ILE A 70 -1.19 19.09 -8.69
CA ILE A 70 -1.41 19.65 -7.36
C ILE A 70 -0.16 19.64 -6.46
N PHE A 71 0.97 19.18 -6.98
CA PHE A 71 2.22 19.18 -6.24
C PHE A 71 2.74 20.60 -6.03
N GLN A 72 2.94 20.99 -4.76
CA GLN A 72 3.27 22.38 -4.37
C GLN A 72 4.75 22.57 -4.06
N TYR A 73 5.63 21.64 -4.39
CA TYR A 73 7.08 21.72 -4.15
C TYR A 73 7.50 22.00 -2.69
N ARG A 74 6.62 21.70 -1.72
CA ARG A 74 6.92 21.82 -0.28
C ARG A 74 7.80 20.69 0.26
N SER A 75 8.04 19.67 -0.52
CA SER A 75 8.90 18.53 -0.23
C SER A 75 9.54 18.04 -1.52
N LYS A 76 10.49 17.11 -1.44
CA LYS A 76 10.99 16.42 -2.64
C LYS A 76 9.86 15.65 -3.33
N LEU A 77 9.86 15.64 -4.66
CA LEU A 77 8.86 14.96 -5.48
C LEU A 77 8.67 13.50 -5.07
N MET A 78 9.76 12.75 -4.92
CA MET A 78 9.68 11.33 -4.54
C MET A 78 9.10 11.11 -3.13
N THR A 79 9.31 12.04 -2.20
CA THR A 79 8.68 11.98 -0.87
C THR A 79 7.17 12.13 -1.00
N TYR A 80 6.71 13.13 -1.74
CA TYR A 80 5.29 13.36 -1.99
C TYR A 80 4.63 12.19 -2.71
N VAL A 81 5.20 11.75 -3.83
CA VAL A 81 4.70 10.61 -4.62
C VAL A 81 4.65 9.34 -3.76
N SER A 82 5.66 9.07 -2.95
CA SER A 82 5.67 7.92 -2.06
C SER A 82 4.50 7.94 -1.06
N VAL A 83 4.20 9.09 -0.46
CA VAL A 83 3.11 9.22 0.52
C VAL A 83 1.74 9.00 -0.13
N VAL A 84 1.47 9.66 -1.27
CA VAL A 84 0.17 9.51 -1.94
C VAL A 84 -0.03 8.11 -2.51
N THR A 85 1.04 7.52 -3.04
CA THR A 85 1.06 6.15 -3.57
C THR A 85 0.82 5.12 -2.45
N LEU A 86 1.51 5.23 -1.32
CA LEU A 86 1.31 4.34 -0.19
C LEU A 86 -0.13 4.37 0.33
N ARG A 87 -0.73 5.55 0.46
CA ARG A 87 -2.14 5.69 0.84
C ARG A 87 -3.07 4.98 -0.13
N PHE A 88 -2.83 5.17 -1.44
CA PHE A 88 -3.61 4.51 -2.48
C PHE A 88 -3.49 2.98 -2.42
N PHE A 89 -2.27 2.44 -2.35
CA PHE A 89 -2.06 1.00 -2.34
C PHE A 89 -2.52 0.33 -1.05
N ILE A 90 -2.37 0.96 0.11
CA ILE A 90 -2.91 0.44 1.37
C ILE A 90 -4.44 0.33 1.29
N LYS A 91 -5.11 1.37 0.75
CA LYS A 91 -6.56 1.36 0.58
C LYS A 91 -7.05 0.29 -0.40
N ASN A 92 -6.30 0.03 -1.47
CA ASN A 92 -6.69 -0.89 -2.55
C ASN A 92 -6.03 -2.28 -2.46
N LYS A 93 -5.28 -2.55 -1.39
CA LYS A 93 -4.47 -3.77 -1.23
C LYS A 93 -5.27 -5.05 -1.47
N MET A 94 -6.43 -5.20 -0.86
CA MET A 94 -7.24 -6.42 -0.96
C MET A 94 -7.70 -6.66 -2.40
N ARG A 95 -8.20 -5.63 -3.07
CA ARG A 95 -8.62 -5.72 -4.47
C ARG A 95 -7.49 -6.21 -5.39
N MET A 96 -6.27 -5.69 -5.20
CA MET A 96 -5.13 -6.07 -6.02
C MET A 96 -4.65 -7.51 -5.76
N ILE A 97 -4.72 -7.98 -4.53
CA ILE A 97 -4.42 -9.37 -4.19
C ILE A 97 -5.45 -10.30 -4.82
N ASP A 98 -6.74 -9.98 -4.72
CA ASP A 98 -7.81 -10.77 -5.31
C ASP A 98 -7.72 -10.83 -6.84
N MET A 99 -7.39 -9.73 -7.51
CA MET A 99 -7.17 -9.70 -8.97
C MET A 99 -5.97 -10.56 -9.38
N SER A 100 -4.85 -10.49 -8.65
CA SER A 100 -3.67 -11.31 -8.96
C SER A 100 -3.93 -12.82 -8.73
N PHE A 101 -4.82 -13.18 -7.81
CA PHE A 101 -5.30 -14.55 -7.63
C PHE A 101 -6.17 -15.01 -8.79
N GLN A 102 -7.07 -14.16 -9.29
CA GLN A 102 -7.93 -14.50 -10.43
C GLN A 102 -7.13 -14.68 -11.73
N ASP A 103 -6.12 -13.85 -11.98
CA ASP A 103 -5.22 -13.98 -13.13
C ASP A 103 -4.37 -15.26 -13.05
N SER A 104 -3.95 -15.65 -11.85
CA SER A 104 -3.24 -16.93 -11.63
C SER A 104 -4.16 -18.14 -11.80
N LEU A 105 -5.44 -18.03 -11.46
CA LEU A 105 -6.44 -19.10 -11.63
C LEU A 105 -6.87 -19.26 -13.09
N ASN A 106 -6.90 -18.19 -13.87
CA ASN A 106 -7.19 -18.24 -15.30
C ASN A 106 -6.06 -18.90 -16.10
N ASN A 107 -4.83 -18.88 -15.60
CA ASN A 107 -3.67 -19.51 -16.20
C ASN A 107 -3.42 -20.95 -15.71
N GLN A 108 -4.10 -21.41 -14.66
CA GLN A 108 -4.05 -22.79 -14.18
C GLN A 108 -5.48 -23.29 -13.90
N LYS A 109 -6.06 -24.03 -14.84
CA LYS A 109 -7.22 -24.91 -14.58
C LYS A 109 -6.81 -25.98 -13.55
N VAL A 110 -6.90 -25.66 -12.28
CA VAL A 110 -6.93 -26.66 -11.20
C VAL A 110 -7.94 -26.23 -10.15
N LEU A 111 -8.97 -27.03 -10.02
CA LEU A 111 -10.00 -27.02 -8.99
C LEU A 111 -9.38 -27.03 -7.59
N ILE A 112 -9.66 -26.03 -6.77
CA ILE A 112 -9.74 -26.20 -5.31
C ILE A 112 -10.72 -25.16 -4.75
N SER A 113 -11.65 -25.65 -3.96
CA SER A 113 -12.73 -24.93 -3.28
C SER A 113 -12.22 -23.86 -2.30
N ASN A 114 -12.55 -22.60 -2.56
CA ASN A 114 -12.03 -21.43 -1.83
C ASN A 114 -12.87 -20.96 -0.64
N THR A 115 -13.63 -21.87 0.02
CA THR A 115 -14.44 -21.46 1.18
C THR A 115 -13.71 -21.64 2.51
N THR A 116 -12.73 -22.52 2.59
CA THR A 116 -12.01 -22.83 3.85
C THR A 116 -10.86 -21.86 4.14
N ALA A 117 -10.11 -21.43 3.13
CA ALA A 117 -8.93 -20.56 3.31
C ALA A 117 -9.26 -19.16 3.82
N SER A 118 -10.43 -18.61 3.50
CA SER A 118 -10.83 -17.27 3.97
C SER A 118 -11.30 -17.27 5.43
N ILE A 119 -11.79 -18.40 5.93
CA ILE A 119 -12.22 -18.59 7.32
C ILE A 119 -10.99 -18.76 8.21
N ASP A 120 -10.02 -19.58 7.78
CA ASP A 120 -8.78 -19.82 8.53
C ASP A 120 -7.93 -18.53 8.68
N LEU A 121 -7.82 -17.71 7.62
CA LEU A 121 -7.13 -16.43 7.68
C LEU A 121 -7.77 -15.43 8.65
N ARG A 122 -9.10 -15.41 8.75
CA ARG A 122 -9.82 -14.53 9.71
C ARG A 122 -9.64 -15.00 11.16
N ILE A 123 -9.58 -16.29 11.39
CA ILE A 123 -9.32 -16.89 12.71
C ILE A 123 -7.88 -16.55 13.13
N ASP A 124 -6.90 -16.73 12.24
CA ASP A 124 -5.49 -16.42 12.52
C ASP A 124 -5.24 -14.92 12.81
N ILE A 125 -5.93 -14.01 12.12
CA ILE A 125 -5.83 -12.57 12.40
C ILE A 125 -6.45 -12.23 13.77
N LYS A 126 -7.61 -12.77 14.12
CA LYS A 126 -8.24 -12.54 15.43
C LYS A 126 -7.36 -13.07 16.56
N ASP A 127 -6.76 -14.23 16.40
CA ASP A 127 -5.83 -14.80 17.36
C ASP A 127 -4.56 -13.96 17.50
N ALA A 128 -4.01 -13.44 16.40
CA ALA A 128 -2.89 -12.53 16.43
C ALA A 128 -3.24 -11.23 17.14
N LEU A 129 -4.43 -10.67 16.87
CA LEU A 129 -4.92 -9.48 17.56
C LEU A 129 -5.10 -9.72 19.06
N ASN A 130 -5.64 -10.88 19.47
CA ASN A 130 -5.82 -11.23 20.87
C ASN A 130 -4.49 -11.33 21.63
N ARG A 131 -3.42 -11.71 20.94
CA ARG A 131 -2.05 -11.79 21.48
C ARG A 131 -1.32 -10.44 21.52
N MET A 132 -1.85 -9.40 20.90
CA MET A 132 -1.25 -8.07 20.97
C MET A 132 -1.33 -7.51 22.40
N PRO A 133 -0.17 -7.13 23.00
CA PRO A 133 -0.15 -6.65 24.39
C PRO A 133 -0.85 -5.31 24.58
N ASN A 134 -0.90 -4.45 23.54
CA ASN A 134 -1.50 -3.13 23.66
C ASN A 134 -2.96 -3.13 23.15
N PRO A 135 -3.95 -3.00 24.05
CA PRO A 135 -5.37 -3.04 23.69
C PRO A 135 -5.79 -1.88 22.76
N ARG A 136 -5.13 -0.73 22.86
CA ARG A 136 -5.38 0.42 22.00
C ARG A 136 -4.96 0.15 20.56
N TYR A 137 -3.83 -0.54 20.37
CA TYR A 137 -3.34 -0.94 19.05
C TYR A 137 -4.24 -2.01 18.44
N ARG A 138 -4.66 -2.98 19.24
CA ARG A 138 -5.63 -4.01 18.84
C ARG A 138 -6.91 -3.38 18.33
N LYS A 139 -7.50 -2.44 19.12
CA LYS A 139 -8.74 -1.74 18.74
C LYS A 139 -8.60 -1.01 17.40
N VAL A 140 -7.47 -0.34 17.16
CA VAL A 140 -7.25 0.40 15.90
C VAL A 140 -7.21 -0.56 14.70
N ILE A 141 -6.48 -1.67 14.81
CA ILE A 141 -6.42 -2.68 13.73
C ILE A 141 -7.79 -3.32 13.52
N ASP A 142 -8.45 -3.76 14.58
CA ASP A 142 -9.77 -4.40 14.52
C ASP A 142 -10.80 -3.50 13.84
N ARG A 143 -10.91 -2.24 14.26
CA ARG A 143 -11.89 -1.29 13.73
C ARG A 143 -11.62 -0.89 12.28
N LEU A 144 -10.36 -0.67 11.91
CA LEU A 144 -10.00 -0.26 10.54
C LEU A 144 -10.06 -1.39 9.53
N TYR A 145 -9.71 -2.64 9.92
CA TYR A 145 -9.53 -3.75 8.98
C TYR A 145 -10.59 -4.84 9.06
N LEU A 146 -11.16 -5.11 10.24
CA LEU A 146 -12.21 -6.14 10.39
C LEU A 146 -13.62 -5.55 10.33
N HIS A 147 -13.77 -4.28 10.71
CA HIS A 147 -15.07 -3.59 10.73
C HIS A 147 -15.17 -2.44 9.71
N ASP A 148 -14.12 -2.21 8.92
CA ASP A 148 -14.05 -1.21 7.84
C ASP A 148 -14.52 0.20 8.26
N VAL A 149 -14.20 0.59 9.50
CA VAL A 149 -14.57 1.91 10.04
C VAL A 149 -13.67 2.97 9.42
N GLN A 150 -14.26 4.06 8.96
CA GLN A 150 -13.50 5.18 8.40
C GLN A 150 -12.58 5.81 9.45
N PRO A 151 -11.34 6.20 9.07
CA PRO A 151 -10.35 6.73 10.00
C PRO A 151 -10.84 7.94 10.79
N GLU A 152 -11.58 8.84 10.15
CA GLU A 152 -12.11 10.04 10.75
C GLU A 152 -13.09 9.70 11.88
N LYS A 153 -14.00 8.75 11.62
CA LYS A 153 -14.97 8.27 12.58
C LYS A 153 -14.31 7.54 13.76
N LEU A 154 -13.27 6.75 13.48
CA LEU A 154 -12.53 6.08 14.53
C LEU A 154 -11.73 7.06 15.39
N ALA A 155 -11.15 8.10 14.79
CA ALA A 155 -10.45 9.16 15.52
C ALA A 155 -11.39 9.89 16.48
N GLU A 156 -12.61 10.20 16.03
CA GLU A 156 -13.67 10.78 16.87
C GLU A 156 -14.08 9.84 18.00
N GLU A 157 -14.36 8.55 17.71
CA GLU A 157 -14.67 7.53 18.73
C GLU A 157 -13.57 7.40 19.80
N MET A 158 -12.31 7.57 19.40
CA MET A 158 -11.15 7.48 20.28
C MET A 158 -10.78 8.82 20.93
N LYS A 159 -11.48 9.91 20.60
CA LYS A 159 -11.21 11.29 21.05
C LYS A 159 -9.76 11.73 20.79
N ILE A 160 -9.29 11.49 19.58
CA ILE A 160 -7.94 11.83 19.13
C ILE A 160 -8.00 12.48 17.74
N THR A 161 -6.93 13.13 17.33
CA THR A 161 -6.81 13.65 15.97
C THR A 161 -6.55 12.50 14.97
N VAL A 162 -6.93 12.71 13.72
CA VAL A 162 -6.69 11.75 12.64
C VAL A 162 -5.20 11.46 12.47
N ASP A 163 -4.34 12.47 12.60
CA ASP A 163 -2.88 12.29 12.53
C ASP A 163 -2.36 11.42 13.68
N ASN A 164 -2.91 11.59 14.89
CA ASN A 164 -2.56 10.74 16.01
C ASN A 164 -3.05 9.30 15.80
N LEU A 165 -4.23 9.11 15.19
CA LEU A 165 -4.72 7.79 14.82
C LEU A 165 -3.75 7.10 13.83
N TYR A 166 -3.25 7.81 12.82
CA TYR A 166 -2.27 7.24 11.88
C TYR A 166 -0.94 6.88 12.55
N ASN A 167 -0.50 7.66 13.52
CA ASN A 167 0.69 7.32 14.31
C ASN A 167 0.48 6.06 15.16
N ILE A 168 -0.70 5.93 15.80
CA ILE A 168 -1.07 4.74 16.57
C ILE A 168 -1.18 3.53 15.63
N HIS A 169 -1.84 3.69 14.48
CA HIS A 169 -1.99 2.65 13.47
C HIS A 169 -0.64 2.12 12.97
N ARG A 170 0.32 3.00 12.66
CA ARG A 170 1.67 2.60 12.27
C ARG A 170 2.35 1.74 13.34
N ARG A 171 2.27 2.14 14.61
CA ARG A 171 2.84 1.37 15.74
C ARG A 171 2.11 0.04 15.95
N ALA A 172 0.78 0.05 15.76
CA ALA A 172 -0.04 -1.15 15.86
C ALA A 172 0.33 -2.20 14.81
N LEU A 173 0.58 -1.80 13.56
CA LEU A 173 1.03 -2.70 12.50
C LEU A 173 2.41 -3.30 12.79
N ILE A 174 3.33 -2.52 13.35
CA ILE A 174 4.66 -3.03 13.77
C ILE A 174 4.48 -4.10 14.86
N GLN A 175 3.64 -3.83 15.87
CA GLN A 175 3.39 -4.78 16.95
C GLN A 175 2.70 -6.06 16.45
N LEU A 176 1.70 -5.93 15.57
CA LEU A 176 1.03 -7.08 14.96
C LEU A 176 2.02 -7.96 14.19
N ARG A 177 2.91 -7.36 13.41
CA ARG A 177 3.96 -8.09 12.69
C ARG A 177 4.86 -8.90 13.63
N LEU A 178 5.27 -8.31 14.76
CA LEU A 178 6.09 -9.01 15.76
C LEU A 178 5.34 -10.19 16.39
N VAL A 179 4.02 -10.06 16.61
CA VAL A 179 3.19 -11.14 17.15
C VAL A 179 3.02 -12.29 16.15
N ILE A 180 2.89 -11.97 14.85
CA ILE A 180 2.76 -12.97 13.78
C ILE A 180 4.09 -13.72 13.60
N ASN A 181 5.21 -13.00 13.48
CA ASN A 181 6.52 -13.61 13.22
C ASN A 181 6.98 -14.52 14.36
N LYS A 182 6.64 -14.22 15.62
CA LYS A 182 6.93 -15.10 16.77
C LYS A 182 6.27 -16.47 16.68
N ARG A 183 5.33 -16.70 15.77
CA ARG A 183 4.69 -18.02 15.55
C ARG A 183 5.54 -18.90 14.63
N GLU A 184 6.34 -18.32 13.74
CA GLU A 184 7.18 -19.07 12.79
C GLU A 184 8.42 -19.68 13.48
N ASP A 185 8.81 -19.19 14.66
CA ASP A 185 9.95 -19.69 15.42
C ASP A 185 9.63 -20.96 16.29
N TYR A 186 8.39 -21.44 16.28
CA TYR A 186 7.92 -22.60 17.07
C TYR A 186 7.35 -23.77 16.25
N VAL A 187 7.61 -23.81 14.94
CA VAL A 187 7.25 -24.97 14.06
C VAL A 187 8.54 -25.59 13.42
#